data_ff4b04a5e2d60e63f479269a4863ae35
#
_entry.id   ff4b04a5e2d60e63f479269a4863ae35
#
_cell.length_a   1.000
_cell.length_b   1.000
_cell.length_c   1.000
_cell.angle_alpha   90.00
_cell.angle_beta   90.00
_cell.angle_gamma   90.00
#
_symmetry.space_group_name_H-M   'P 1'
#
loop_
_entity.id
_entity.type
_entity.pdbx_description
1 polymer ?
#
loop_
_entity_poly.entity_id
_entity_poly.type
_entity_poly.pdbx_seq_one_letter_code
_entity_poly.pdbx_strand_id
1 'polypeptide(L)'
;YLLEDACHALGSKYIYNGKIYNVGCCIHSDICIFSLHPLKTITSGEGGIVATNNLDIFNRLIKLKNSGIDRKDYKKKINFPHWLYDIKYPGLNYRLSDINCSLGYSQLKKINKFISKRKKIAKKYIKFFNKFSNIINFRSFKSGKYSSWHLFIILIDFEKINKKKGDLLNYLLKNNIVAQQHYIPIYKYSFYKSLRKKKFDG
;
A
#
# COMPACT_ATOMS: atom_id res chain seq x y z
N TYR A 1 19.88 -0.38 -0.51
CA TYR A 1 18.65 -0.17 -1.28
C TYR A 1 17.56 0.42 -0.40
N LEU A 2 16.80 1.39 -0.92
CA LEU A 2 15.62 1.97 -0.28
C LEU A 2 14.35 1.44 -0.95
N LEU A 3 13.55 0.69 -0.20
CA LEU A 3 12.25 0.19 -0.63
C LEU A 3 11.14 1.01 0.03
N GLU A 4 10.31 1.65 -0.78
CA GLU A 4 9.16 2.43 -0.33
C GLU A 4 7.90 1.57 -0.32
N ASP A 5 7.34 1.32 0.87
CA ASP A 5 5.99 0.74 0.98
C ASP A 5 4.94 1.83 0.80
N ALA A 6 4.43 1.93 -0.40
CA ALA A 6 3.41 2.89 -0.80
C ALA A 6 2.01 2.25 -0.97
N CYS A 7 1.76 1.10 -0.30
CA CYS A 7 0.49 0.36 -0.42
C CYS A 7 -0.76 1.19 -0.08
N HIS A 8 -0.61 2.30 0.63
CA HIS A 8 -1.67 3.26 0.96
C HIS A 8 -1.55 4.61 0.25
N ALA A 9 -0.58 4.77 -0.63
CA ALA A 9 -0.19 6.08 -1.14
C ALA A 9 -0.38 6.27 -2.65
N LEU A 10 -0.99 5.31 -3.35
CA LEU A 10 -1.22 5.44 -4.78
C LEU A 10 -2.01 6.72 -5.10
N GLY A 11 -1.43 7.56 -5.98
CA GLY A 11 -1.96 8.86 -6.34
C GLY A 11 -1.67 9.99 -5.34
N SER A 12 -0.92 9.71 -4.27
CA SER A 12 -0.37 10.73 -3.37
C SER A 12 0.85 11.41 -3.97
N LYS A 13 1.20 12.56 -3.41
CA LYS A 13 2.39 13.34 -3.78
C LYS A 13 3.15 13.74 -2.52
N TYR A 14 4.41 14.09 -2.68
CA TYR A 14 5.23 14.67 -1.62
C TYR A 14 6.05 15.85 -2.13
N ILE A 15 6.59 16.64 -1.20
CA ILE A 15 7.47 17.76 -1.51
C ILE A 15 8.87 17.41 -1.04
N TYR A 16 9.84 17.63 -1.89
CA TYR A 16 11.25 17.55 -1.56
C TYR A 16 12.00 18.71 -2.22
N ASN A 17 12.74 19.48 -1.43
CA ASN A 17 13.47 20.69 -1.90
C ASN A 17 12.58 21.63 -2.74
N GLY A 18 11.36 21.92 -2.27
CA GLY A 18 10.39 22.80 -2.92
C GLY A 18 9.70 22.23 -4.16
N LYS A 19 10.10 21.06 -4.67
CA LYS A 19 9.50 20.41 -5.84
C LYS A 19 8.48 19.35 -5.42
N ILE A 20 7.45 19.17 -6.25
CA ILE A 20 6.38 18.19 -6.02
C ILE A 20 6.67 16.94 -6.85
N TYR A 21 6.66 15.79 -6.17
CA TYR A 21 6.86 14.47 -6.76
C TYR A 21 5.64 13.59 -6.54
N ASN A 22 5.36 12.70 -7.48
CA ASN A 22 4.38 11.64 -7.25
C ASN A 22 5.01 10.52 -6.41
N VAL A 23 4.28 9.96 -5.45
CA VAL A 23 4.70 8.72 -4.80
C VAL A 23 4.83 7.63 -5.87
N GLY A 24 5.92 6.88 -5.83
CA GLY A 24 6.25 5.86 -6.82
C GLY A 24 7.01 6.37 -8.05
N CYS A 25 7.44 7.65 -8.08
CA CYS A 25 8.33 8.14 -9.14
C CYS A 25 9.75 7.56 -9.06
N CYS A 26 10.10 6.92 -7.94
CA CYS A 26 11.39 6.28 -7.67
C CYS A 26 12.62 7.18 -7.94
N ILE A 27 12.49 8.50 -7.65
CA ILE A 27 13.63 9.45 -7.72
C ILE A 27 14.43 9.39 -6.41
N HIS A 28 13.74 9.12 -5.29
CA HIS A 28 14.33 9.07 -3.95
C HIS A 28 14.25 7.68 -3.31
N SER A 29 13.89 6.66 -4.09
CA SER A 29 13.86 5.25 -3.68
C SER A 29 14.28 4.36 -4.84
N ASP A 30 14.84 3.19 -4.55
CA ASP A 30 15.20 2.19 -5.57
C ASP A 30 13.97 1.45 -6.07
N ILE A 31 13.04 1.17 -5.15
CA ILE A 31 11.82 0.40 -5.40
C ILE A 31 10.66 1.04 -4.66
N CYS A 32 9.50 1.12 -5.31
CA CYS A 32 8.25 1.49 -4.68
C CYS A 32 7.19 0.43 -4.94
N ILE A 33 6.43 0.04 -3.91
CA ILE A 33 5.38 -0.97 -4.02
C ILE A 33 4.00 -0.39 -3.73
N PHE A 34 3.01 -0.84 -4.50
CA PHE A 34 1.60 -0.49 -4.33
C PHE A 34 0.74 -1.74 -4.21
N SER A 35 -0.29 -1.68 -3.40
CA SER A 35 -1.32 -2.72 -3.30
C SER A 35 -2.53 -2.37 -4.16
N LEU A 36 -3.06 -3.37 -4.87
CA LEU A 36 -4.30 -3.30 -5.62
C LEU A 36 -5.41 -4.17 -5.01
N HIS A 37 -5.30 -4.46 -3.71
CA HIS A 37 -6.36 -5.13 -2.92
C HIS A 37 -7.70 -4.37 -3.04
N PRO A 38 -8.87 -5.00 -2.94
CA PRO A 38 -10.20 -4.39 -3.13
C PRO A 38 -10.46 -3.10 -2.35
N LEU A 39 -9.90 -2.97 -1.15
CA LEU A 39 -10.10 -1.79 -0.30
C LEU A 39 -9.15 -0.62 -0.61
N LYS A 40 -8.23 -0.75 -1.56
CA LYS A 40 -7.26 0.32 -1.88
C LYS A 40 -7.88 1.44 -2.71
N THR A 41 -7.08 2.45 -3.04
CA THR A 41 -7.54 3.62 -3.82
C THR A 41 -8.10 3.22 -5.18
N ILE A 42 -7.47 2.23 -5.81
CA ILE A 42 -7.98 1.46 -6.96
C ILE A 42 -7.73 -0.02 -6.69
N THR A 43 -8.39 -0.89 -7.41
CA THR A 43 -8.24 -2.33 -7.25
C THR A 43 -8.09 -3.05 -8.59
N SER A 44 -7.45 -4.22 -8.54
CA SER A 44 -7.46 -5.23 -9.60
C SER A 44 -8.14 -6.54 -9.14
N GLY A 45 -8.99 -6.48 -8.09
CA GLY A 45 -9.46 -7.65 -7.35
C GLY A 45 -8.43 -8.02 -6.29
N GLU A 46 -7.35 -8.63 -6.69
CA GLU A 46 -6.11 -8.79 -5.92
C GLU A 46 -4.93 -8.40 -6.80
N GLY A 47 -3.82 -7.98 -6.20
CA GLY A 47 -2.62 -7.66 -6.96
C GLY A 47 -1.74 -6.60 -6.31
N GLY A 48 -0.62 -6.33 -6.98
CA GLY A 48 0.33 -5.30 -6.60
C GLY A 48 1.09 -4.78 -7.81
N ILE A 49 1.70 -3.62 -7.61
CA ILE A 49 2.59 -2.99 -8.59
C ILE A 49 3.93 -2.74 -7.91
N VAL A 50 4.99 -3.05 -8.61
CA VAL A 50 6.35 -2.66 -8.23
C VAL A 50 6.85 -1.68 -9.27
N ALA A 51 7.25 -0.48 -8.84
CA ALA A 51 7.86 0.54 -9.67
C ALA A 51 9.35 0.66 -9.34
N THR A 52 10.17 0.89 -10.35
CA THR A 52 11.60 1.18 -10.22
C THR A 52 12.11 1.89 -11.46
N ASN A 53 13.11 2.77 -11.29
CA ASN A 53 13.87 3.38 -12.40
C ASN A 53 15.16 2.60 -12.70
N ASN A 54 15.49 1.58 -11.91
CA ASN A 54 16.69 0.77 -12.09
C ASN A 54 16.38 -0.41 -13.02
N LEU A 55 17.07 -0.47 -14.17
CA LEU A 55 16.86 -1.49 -15.19
C LEU A 55 17.25 -2.90 -14.71
N ASP A 56 18.27 -3.03 -13.88
CA ASP A 56 18.69 -4.35 -13.36
C ASP A 56 17.67 -4.89 -12.37
N ILE A 57 17.15 -4.05 -11.49
CA ILE A 57 16.05 -4.40 -10.59
C ILE A 57 14.83 -4.81 -11.41
N PHE A 58 14.43 -4.02 -12.40
CA PHE A 58 13.31 -4.34 -13.28
C PHE A 58 13.48 -5.70 -13.97
N ASN A 59 14.63 -5.94 -14.58
CA ASN A 59 14.92 -7.22 -15.26
C ASN A 59 14.87 -8.41 -14.29
N ARG A 60 15.34 -8.23 -13.05
CA ARG A 60 15.26 -9.26 -12.01
C ARG A 60 13.83 -9.54 -11.56
N LEU A 61 13.03 -8.47 -11.35
CA LEU A 61 11.62 -8.59 -10.97
C LEU A 61 10.78 -9.32 -12.03
N ILE A 62 11.00 -9.05 -13.31
CA ILE A 62 10.32 -9.74 -14.42
C ILE A 62 10.57 -11.26 -14.37
N LYS A 63 11.79 -11.68 -14.03
CA LYS A 63 12.12 -13.10 -13.88
C LYS A 63 11.49 -13.69 -12.61
N LEU A 64 11.67 -13.02 -11.48
CA LEU A 64 11.16 -13.48 -10.17
C LEU A 64 9.66 -13.70 -10.17
N LYS A 65 8.87 -12.78 -10.75
CA LYS A 65 7.42 -12.89 -10.84
C LYS A 65 6.95 -14.04 -11.76
N ASN A 66 7.84 -14.53 -12.61
CA ASN A 66 7.56 -15.57 -13.61
C ASN A 66 8.40 -16.83 -13.34
N SER A 67 8.37 -17.35 -12.13
CA SER A 67 9.03 -18.59 -11.72
C SER A 67 10.55 -18.61 -11.96
N GLY A 68 11.20 -17.45 -12.04
CA GLY A 68 12.65 -17.33 -12.31
C GLY A 68 13.05 -17.60 -13.76
N ILE A 69 12.10 -17.75 -14.67
CA ILE A 69 12.35 -18.11 -16.08
C ILE A 69 13.13 -17.01 -16.79
N ASP A 70 14.22 -17.41 -17.42
CA ASP A 70 15.01 -16.57 -18.32
C ASP A 70 15.09 -17.19 -19.71
N ARG A 71 14.77 -16.42 -20.73
CA ARG A 71 14.83 -16.82 -22.15
C ARG A 71 15.81 -15.97 -22.97
N LYS A 72 16.52 -15.03 -22.35
CA LYS A 72 17.37 -14.06 -23.08
C LYS A 72 18.49 -14.74 -23.86
N ASP A 73 19.16 -15.71 -23.24
CA ASP A 73 20.30 -16.38 -23.85
C ASP A 73 19.88 -17.29 -25.00
N TYR A 74 18.61 -17.70 -25.02
CA TYR A 74 18.08 -18.65 -26.01
C TYR A 74 17.45 -17.95 -27.22
N LYS A 75 16.83 -16.77 -27.03
CA LYS A 75 16.22 -16.01 -28.14
C LYS A 75 17.22 -15.54 -29.21
N LYS A 76 18.50 -15.50 -28.89
CA LYS A 76 19.57 -15.03 -29.81
C LYS A 76 20.16 -16.15 -30.67
N LYS A 77 19.84 -17.42 -30.42
CA LYS A 77 20.38 -18.57 -31.18
C LYS A 77 19.44 -18.94 -32.30
N ILE A 78 19.93 -18.91 -33.54
CA ILE A 78 19.23 -19.42 -34.71
C ILE A 78 18.95 -20.92 -34.50
N ASN A 79 17.72 -21.37 -34.75
CA ASN A 79 17.26 -22.77 -34.58
C ASN A 79 17.16 -23.26 -33.13
N PHE A 80 16.99 -22.38 -32.15
CA PHE A 80 16.78 -22.82 -30.79
C PHE A 80 15.31 -23.22 -30.55
N PRO A 81 15.02 -24.38 -29.89
CA PRO A 81 13.65 -24.81 -29.65
C PRO A 81 12.92 -23.76 -28.76
N HIS A 82 11.72 -23.30 -29.19
CA HIS A 82 11.00 -22.23 -28.43
C HIS A 82 10.50 -22.69 -27.06
N TRP A 83 10.47 -24.00 -26.81
CA TRP A 83 10.09 -24.58 -25.51
C TRP A 83 11.22 -24.51 -24.49
N LEU A 84 12.49 -24.31 -24.91
CA LEU A 84 13.63 -24.31 -24.01
C LEU A 84 13.77 -22.98 -23.29
N TYR A 85 14.00 -23.04 -22.01
CA TYR A 85 14.26 -21.88 -21.10
C TYR A 85 15.15 -22.37 -19.95
N ASP A 86 15.70 -21.42 -19.22
CA ASP A 86 16.48 -21.63 -17.99
C ASP A 86 15.80 -20.99 -16.80
N ILE A 87 16.04 -21.53 -15.60
CA ILE A 87 15.61 -20.96 -14.33
C ILE A 87 16.87 -20.50 -13.59
N LYS A 88 17.11 -19.19 -13.61
CA LYS A 88 18.32 -18.59 -12.99
C LYS A 88 18.10 -18.13 -11.55
N TYR A 89 16.84 -18.04 -11.09
CA TYR A 89 16.48 -17.54 -9.76
C TYR A 89 15.31 -18.33 -9.20
N PRO A 90 15.23 -18.54 -7.86
CA PRO A 90 14.07 -19.10 -7.21
C PRO A 90 12.90 -18.08 -7.23
N GLY A 91 12.18 -18.05 -8.34
CA GLY A 91 11.04 -17.16 -8.54
C GLY A 91 9.72 -17.81 -8.15
N LEU A 92 8.67 -17.00 -8.08
CA LEU A 92 7.31 -17.42 -7.77
C LEU A 92 6.39 -17.16 -8.97
N ASN A 93 5.22 -17.79 -8.99
CA ASN A 93 4.22 -17.53 -10.01
C ASN A 93 3.34 -16.34 -9.57
N TYR A 94 3.89 -15.14 -9.70
CA TYR A 94 3.24 -13.88 -9.33
C TYR A 94 2.80 -13.08 -10.56
N ARG A 95 2.38 -13.77 -11.59
CA ARG A 95 1.77 -13.14 -12.76
C ARG A 95 0.34 -12.72 -12.45
N LEU A 96 0.04 -11.45 -12.65
CA LEU A 96 -1.33 -10.97 -12.61
C LEU A 96 -2.06 -11.42 -13.90
N SER A 97 -3.29 -11.91 -13.79
CA SER A 97 -4.08 -12.30 -14.95
C SER A 97 -4.51 -11.07 -15.77
N ASP A 98 -4.78 -11.28 -17.07
CA ASP A 98 -5.25 -10.19 -17.94
C ASP A 98 -6.60 -9.62 -17.49
N ILE A 99 -7.46 -10.44 -16.88
CA ILE A 99 -8.73 -10.00 -16.29
C ILE A 99 -8.45 -8.99 -15.17
N ASN A 100 -7.56 -9.33 -14.24
CA ASN A 100 -7.18 -8.45 -13.13
C ASN A 100 -6.45 -7.20 -13.65
N CYS A 101 -5.58 -7.34 -14.66
CA CYS A 101 -4.92 -6.21 -15.29
C CYS A 101 -5.92 -5.25 -15.94
N SER A 102 -6.92 -5.78 -16.65
CA SER A 102 -7.97 -4.98 -17.29
C SER A 102 -8.82 -4.22 -16.29
N LEU A 103 -9.19 -4.88 -15.16
CA LEU A 103 -9.87 -4.22 -14.05
C LEU A 103 -9.02 -3.09 -13.48
N GLY A 104 -7.75 -3.38 -13.13
CA GLY A 104 -6.82 -2.39 -12.59
C GLY A 104 -6.64 -1.20 -13.52
N TYR A 105 -6.50 -1.43 -14.82
CA TYR A 105 -6.38 -0.38 -15.82
C TYR A 105 -7.65 0.49 -15.92
N SER A 106 -8.83 -0.15 -15.92
CA SER A 106 -10.12 0.56 -15.90
C SER A 106 -10.27 1.44 -14.65
N GLN A 107 -9.84 0.93 -13.49
CA GLN A 107 -9.85 1.67 -12.23
C GLN A 107 -8.85 2.84 -12.24
N LEU A 108 -7.65 2.62 -12.81
CA LEU A 108 -6.60 3.64 -12.89
C LEU A 108 -7.07 4.87 -13.70
N LYS A 109 -7.83 4.68 -14.77
CA LYS A 109 -8.44 5.79 -15.52
C LYS A 109 -9.36 6.69 -14.67
N LYS A 110 -9.89 6.18 -13.56
CA LYS A 110 -10.83 6.87 -12.67
C LYS A 110 -10.16 7.42 -11.40
N ILE A 111 -8.85 7.20 -11.20
CA ILE A 111 -8.16 7.50 -9.94
C ILE A 111 -8.32 8.94 -9.48
N ASN A 112 -8.23 9.92 -10.39
CA ASN A 112 -8.38 11.33 -10.05
C ASN A 112 -9.78 11.65 -9.49
N LYS A 113 -10.82 11.03 -10.05
CA LYS A 113 -12.20 11.15 -9.56
C LYS A 113 -12.33 10.56 -8.15
N PHE A 114 -11.72 9.40 -7.90
CA PHE A 114 -11.76 8.76 -6.59
C PHE A 114 -11.03 9.59 -5.54
N ILE A 115 -9.82 10.07 -5.83
CA ILE A 115 -9.04 10.92 -4.95
C ILE A 115 -9.77 12.22 -4.64
N SER A 116 -10.40 12.85 -5.65
CA SER A 116 -11.19 14.06 -5.44
C SER A 116 -12.35 13.85 -4.46
N LYS A 117 -13.09 12.73 -4.60
CA LYS A 117 -14.16 12.38 -3.65
C LYS A 117 -13.63 12.14 -2.25
N ARG A 118 -12.53 11.39 -2.09
CA ARG A 118 -11.87 11.15 -0.79
C ARG A 118 -11.42 12.44 -0.13
N LYS A 119 -10.82 13.37 -0.88
CA LYS A 119 -10.43 14.70 -0.40
C LYS A 119 -11.63 15.51 0.10
N LYS A 120 -12.76 15.47 -0.60
CA LYS A 120 -13.99 16.15 -0.16
C LYS A 120 -14.50 15.58 1.17
N ILE A 121 -14.49 14.26 1.33
CA ILE A 121 -14.90 13.59 2.58
C ILE A 121 -13.94 13.95 3.71
N ALA A 122 -12.62 13.83 3.48
CA ALA A 122 -11.60 14.17 4.47
C ALA A 122 -11.74 15.61 4.96
N LYS A 123 -11.98 16.57 4.06
CA LYS A 123 -12.24 17.99 4.44
C LYS A 123 -13.45 18.13 5.35
N LYS A 124 -14.54 17.36 5.11
CA LYS A 124 -15.72 17.39 6.00
C LYS A 124 -15.37 16.85 7.39
N TYR A 125 -14.65 15.74 7.47
CA TYR A 125 -14.19 15.17 8.73
C TYR A 125 -13.27 16.12 9.49
N ILE A 126 -12.28 16.72 8.82
CA ILE A 126 -11.38 17.70 9.42
C ILE A 126 -12.17 18.86 10.01
N LYS A 127 -13.11 19.46 9.24
CA LYS A 127 -13.95 20.56 9.73
C LYS A 127 -14.79 20.15 10.95
N PHE A 128 -15.32 18.94 10.95
CA PHE A 128 -16.13 18.45 12.07
C PHE A 128 -15.27 18.15 13.30
N PHE A 129 -14.20 17.39 13.16
CA PHE A 129 -13.37 16.95 14.29
C PHE A 129 -12.52 18.06 14.90
N ASN A 130 -12.23 19.15 14.18
CA ASN A 130 -11.58 20.32 14.74
C ASN A 130 -12.36 20.95 15.92
N LYS A 131 -13.68 20.73 15.99
CA LYS A 131 -14.52 21.15 17.13
C LYS A 131 -14.22 20.37 18.41
N PHE A 132 -13.57 19.24 18.31
CA PHE A 132 -13.24 18.32 19.39
C PHE A 132 -11.72 18.13 19.53
N SER A 133 -10.93 19.11 19.16
CA SER A 133 -9.46 19.05 19.11
C SER A 133 -8.81 18.79 20.48
N ASN A 134 -9.51 19.05 21.58
CA ASN A 134 -9.09 18.70 22.93
C ASN A 134 -9.17 17.19 23.25
N ILE A 135 -9.95 16.42 22.48
CA ILE A 135 -10.21 14.99 22.69
C ILE A 135 -9.76 14.17 21.48
N ILE A 136 -9.98 14.71 20.29
CA ILE A 136 -9.69 14.00 19.03
C ILE A 136 -8.50 14.70 18.36
N ASN A 137 -7.44 13.93 18.15
CA ASN A 137 -6.33 14.35 17.33
C ASN A 137 -6.35 13.52 16.04
N PHE A 138 -6.20 14.17 14.93
CA PHE A 138 -5.92 13.52 13.64
C PHE A 138 -4.67 14.17 13.08
N ARG A 139 -3.79 13.36 12.52
CA ARG A 139 -2.64 13.91 11.82
C ARG A 139 -3.14 14.74 10.63
N SER A 140 -3.36 16.04 10.87
CA SER A 140 -3.36 16.98 9.78
C SER A 140 -1.93 17.03 9.27
N PHE A 141 -1.63 16.26 8.26
CA PHE A 141 -0.40 16.50 7.54
C PHE A 141 -0.47 17.95 7.04
N LYS A 142 0.52 18.77 7.37
CA LYS A 142 0.67 20.12 6.76
C LYS A 142 0.54 20.04 5.24
N SER A 143 0.78 18.86 4.67
CA SER A 143 0.64 18.49 3.26
C SER A 143 -0.61 17.66 2.92
N GLY A 144 -1.67 17.67 3.73
CA GLY A 144 -2.88 16.87 3.49
C GLY A 144 -3.50 17.04 2.09
N LYS A 145 -3.22 18.17 1.42
CA LYS A 145 -3.60 18.39 0.02
C LYS A 145 -2.95 17.40 -0.95
N TYR A 146 -1.84 16.79 -0.57
CA TYR A 146 -1.08 15.83 -1.39
C TYR A 146 -1.43 14.37 -1.12
N SER A 147 -2.16 14.08 -0.04
CA SER A 147 -2.62 12.73 0.27
C SER A 147 -3.73 12.26 -0.67
N SER A 148 -3.71 10.97 -1.04
CA SER A 148 -4.84 10.29 -1.70
C SER A 148 -5.96 9.91 -0.72
N TRP A 149 -5.74 10.10 0.59
CA TRP A 149 -6.71 9.81 1.66
C TRP A 149 -7.26 8.38 1.60
N HIS A 150 -6.36 7.41 1.53
CA HIS A 150 -6.77 6.01 1.62
C HIS A 150 -7.46 5.72 2.96
N LEU A 151 -6.90 6.22 4.06
CA LEU A 151 -7.46 6.15 5.40
C LEU A 151 -7.65 7.56 5.96
N PHE A 152 -8.64 7.71 6.84
CA PHE A 152 -8.79 8.86 7.72
C PHE A 152 -8.60 8.38 9.16
N ILE A 153 -7.42 8.60 9.71
CA ILE A 153 -7.02 8.09 11.03
C ILE A 153 -7.27 9.17 12.07
N ILE A 154 -8.00 8.80 13.14
CA ILE A 154 -8.22 9.65 14.32
C ILE A 154 -7.58 9.00 15.54
N LEU A 155 -7.02 9.81 16.40
CA LEU A 155 -6.54 9.43 17.73
C LEU A 155 -7.47 10.05 18.76
N ILE A 156 -8.05 9.22 19.63
CA ILE A 156 -9.01 9.65 20.63
C ILE A 156 -8.39 9.49 22.01
N ASP A 157 -8.48 10.54 22.81
CA ASP A 157 -8.10 10.54 24.22
C ASP A 157 -9.25 9.94 25.04
N PHE A 158 -9.20 8.62 25.23
CA PHE A 158 -10.25 7.89 25.95
C PHE A 158 -10.27 8.19 27.46
N GLU A 159 -9.15 8.61 28.03
CA GLU A 159 -9.09 8.99 29.45
C GLU A 159 -9.88 10.26 29.70
N LYS A 160 -9.72 11.28 28.85
CA LYS A 160 -10.49 12.53 28.98
C LYS A 160 -11.99 12.37 28.88
N ILE A 161 -12.47 11.41 28.13
CA ILE A 161 -13.92 11.17 27.98
C ILE A 161 -14.45 10.10 28.91
N ASN A 162 -13.59 9.50 29.74
CA ASN A 162 -13.93 8.40 30.65
C ASN A 162 -14.75 7.27 29.97
N LYS A 163 -14.31 6.85 28.80
CA LYS A 163 -14.94 5.79 27.99
C LYS A 163 -13.93 4.77 27.55
N LYS A 164 -14.37 3.56 27.24
CA LYS A 164 -13.53 2.52 26.68
C LYS A 164 -13.63 2.52 25.16
N LYS A 165 -12.51 2.24 24.49
CA LYS A 165 -12.47 2.14 23.03
C LYS A 165 -13.47 1.12 22.47
N GLY A 166 -13.64 -0.01 23.16
CA GLY A 166 -14.62 -1.04 22.77
C GLY A 166 -16.06 -0.51 22.74
N ASP A 167 -16.42 0.32 23.70
CA ASP A 167 -17.77 0.89 23.78
C ASP A 167 -18.06 1.79 22.57
N LEU A 168 -17.05 2.62 22.18
CA LEU A 168 -17.16 3.45 21.00
C LEU A 168 -17.30 2.62 19.71
N LEU A 169 -16.48 1.60 19.54
CA LEU A 169 -16.55 0.74 18.36
C LEU A 169 -17.91 0.02 18.27
N ASN A 170 -18.42 -0.49 19.39
CA ASN A 170 -19.74 -1.12 19.47
C ASN A 170 -20.87 -0.11 19.17
N TYR A 171 -20.77 1.11 19.69
CA TYR A 171 -21.74 2.17 19.40
C TYR A 171 -21.76 2.54 17.92
N LEU A 172 -20.60 2.71 17.30
CA LEU A 172 -20.49 2.97 15.88
C LEU A 172 -21.09 1.85 15.03
N LEU A 173 -20.77 0.60 15.39
CA LEU A 173 -21.31 -0.57 14.68
C LEU A 173 -22.83 -0.66 14.77
N LYS A 174 -23.44 -0.41 15.95
CA LYS A 174 -24.89 -0.33 16.14
C LYS A 174 -25.56 0.76 15.30
N ASN A 175 -24.80 1.79 14.93
CA ASN A 175 -25.24 2.87 14.05
C ASN A 175 -24.79 2.70 12.59
N ASN A 176 -24.48 1.46 12.17
CA ASN A 176 -24.04 1.10 10.83
C ASN A 176 -22.76 1.83 10.37
N ILE A 177 -21.88 2.20 11.30
CA ILE A 177 -20.58 2.79 11.01
C ILE A 177 -19.50 1.77 11.36
N VAL A 178 -18.83 1.23 10.35
CA VAL A 178 -17.72 0.30 10.53
C VAL A 178 -16.44 1.09 10.69
N ALA A 179 -15.91 1.13 11.91
CA ALA A 179 -14.61 1.68 12.22
C ALA A 179 -13.67 0.55 12.66
N GLN A 180 -12.40 0.67 12.34
CA GLN A 180 -11.40 -0.36 12.65
C GLN A 180 -10.21 0.25 13.37
N GLN A 181 -9.62 -0.55 14.26
CA GLN A 181 -8.29 -0.26 14.79
C GLN A 181 -7.25 -0.93 13.89
N HIS A 182 -6.35 -0.16 13.32
CA HIS A 182 -5.20 -0.64 12.55
C HIS A 182 -3.93 -0.57 13.40
N TYR A 183 -3.35 -1.63 13.85
CA TYR A 183 -3.76 -3.03 14.06
C TYR A 183 -3.25 -3.45 15.44
N ILE A 184 -3.47 -4.69 15.89
CA ILE A 184 -2.68 -5.25 16.98
C ILE A 184 -1.23 -5.34 16.46
N PRO A 185 -0.22 -4.80 17.17
CA PRO A 185 1.17 -4.91 16.76
C PRO A 185 1.58 -6.37 16.54
N ILE A 186 2.27 -6.65 15.43
CA ILE A 186 2.61 -8.02 14.98
C ILE A 186 3.27 -8.83 16.09
N TYR A 187 4.19 -8.22 16.85
CA TYR A 187 4.89 -8.88 17.96
C TYR A 187 3.99 -9.31 19.13
N LYS A 188 2.73 -8.86 19.17
CA LYS A 188 1.73 -9.27 20.18
C LYS A 188 0.95 -10.53 19.80
N TYR A 189 1.02 -10.97 18.54
CA TYR A 189 0.38 -12.23 18.14
C TYR A 189 1.12 -13.43 18.70
N SER A 190 0.38 -14.49 19.03
CA SER A 190 0.90 -15.71 19.68
C SER A 190 2.06 -16.33 18.88
N PHE A 191 1.92 -16.42 17.57
CA PHE A 191 2.96 -16.94 16.69
C PHE A 191 4.29 -16.21 16.86
N TYR A 192 4.30 -14.87 16.81
CA TYR A 192 5.53 -14.08 16.94
C TYR A 192 6.07 -14.05 18.39
N LYS A 193 5.18 -14.15 19.38
CA LYS A 193 5.61 -14.30 20.79
C LYS A 193 6.42 -15.59 21.01
N SER A 194 6.04 -16.69 20.34
CA SER A 194 6.75 -17.97 20.46
C SER A 194 8.14 -17.91 19.83
N LEU A 195 8.31 -17.17 18.74
CA LEU A 195 9.62 -16.98 18.10
C LEU A 195 10.58 -16.14 18.93
N ARG A 196 10.06 -15.12 19.64
CA ARG A 196 10.86 -14.23 20.48
C ARG A 196 11.54 -14.97 21.65
N LYS A 197 10.84 -15.92 22.28
CA LYS A 197 11.39 -16.74 23.36
C LYS A 197 12.59 -17.61 22.94
N LYS A 198 12.72 -17.92 21.64
CA LYS A 198 13.81 -18.78 21.12
C LYS A 198 15.08 -18.04 20.70
N LYS A 199 15.07 -16.70 20.59
CA LYS A 199 16.19 -15.95 19.96
C LYS A 199 16.82 -14.85 20.83
N PHE A 200 16.28 -14.55 21.99
CA PHE A 200 16.72 -13.41 22.81
C PHE A 200 16.92 -13.73 24.29
N ASP A 201 17.15 -15.01 24.61
CA ASP A 201 17.74 -15.40 25.90
C ASP A 201 19.26 -15.39 25.75
N GLY A 202 19.82 -14.19 25.62
CA GLY A 202 21.24 -13.91 25.53
C GLY A 202 21.51 -12.50 25.94
#